data_3b9540c1563a20f966ff5064181b3041
#
_entry.id   3b9540c1563a20f966ff5064181b3041
#
_cell.length_a   1.000
_cell.length_b   1.000
_cell.length_c   1.000
_cell.angle_alpha   90.00
_cell.angle_beta   90.00
_cell.angle_gamma   90.00
#
_symmetry.space_group_name_H-M   'P 1'
#
loop_
_entity.id
_entity.type
_entity.pdbx_description
1 polymer ?
#
loop_
_entity_poly.entity_id
_entity_poly.type
_entity_poly.pdbx_seq_one_letter_code
_entity_poly.pdbx_strand_id
1 'polypeptide(L)'
;MSLPDPNNSYSFDDFLEWRNNADYFLEDPFFQKVVQYYAREEWPKLEKEAKNLSSKVSFAWKNFADQAAVPEKRPYMVHYDGHNHRIDRIVRPLETLTMEKEVFAEKLFSSNTSPFEKLVKMYLIYQNGEACISCPLTCTEGLVALLEYYADTPELKQILLHCKEGINGDIAIGSQFLSEIQGGSDVPANLVEAVEQDGDWRLYGDKFFCSATHADYAVVTAKPRGSEKVALFVVPAWLEGNKEKEIRNNYTINRIKWKMGTSELTTAEISYNGAIAYPAGPLEKGVANVAGIVLTYSRLTVGITSAAFMARAVREAKAYSKKRSAFTLPIGDFPLVKLQLNQIETMSERTIAGTFKLYKEFLSLDDGLKKGMDADEPMEMKQKRFNTRELIMLQKITSSWDCTDVLRTAMSIFGGHGVMEDFSSLPRLYRDAAINELWEGPRNVLLTQIHRDFKRAASWYAPGHVVAGILKGADTAIINPLQKEAEELVAHPDLTMPGKETMKICGRWDRFCHDLTHAFQDLALTEVEKG
;
A
#
# COMPACT_ATOMS: atom_id res chain seq x y z
N MET A 1 -16.86 -44.42 40.36
CA MET A 1 -16.37 -43.60 39.22
C MET A 1 -16.15 -42.20 39.78
N SER A 2 -14.92 -41.68 39.78
CA SER A 2 -14.65 -40.29 40.11
C SER A 2 -15.34 -39.42 39.05
N LEU A 3 -15.96 -38.32 39.45
CA LEU A 3 -16.49 -37.34 38.51
C LEU A 3 -15.34 -36.82 37.60
N PRO A 4 -15.60 -36.55 36.32
CA PRO A 4 -14.60 -35.91 35.46
C PRO A 4 -14.15 -34.59 36.05
N ASP A 5 -12.86 -34.26 35.90
CA ASP A 5 -12.33 -32.96 36.30
C ASP A 5 -13.09 -31.84 35.52
N PRO A 6 -13.79 -30.92 36.18
CA PRO A 6 -14.50 -29.84 35.51
C PRO A 6 -13.57 -28.89 34.74
N ASN A 7 -12.26 -28.91 35.01
CA ASN A 7 -11.23 -28.14 34.32
C ASN A 7 -10.51 -28.92 33.21
N ASN A 8 -10.99 -30.11 32.84
CA ASN A 8 -10.41 -30.90 31.75
C ASN A 8 -10.78 -30.33 30.38
N SER A 9 -10.25 -29.14 30.08
CA SER A 9 -10.38 -28.45 28.80
C SER A 9 -9.02 -28.19 28.18
N TYR A 10 -8.95 -28.17 26.85
CA TYR A 10 -7.73 -27.79 26.12
C TYR A 10 -7.50 -26.29 26.28
N SER A 11 -6.27 -25.88 26.65
CA SER A 11 -5.89 -24.48 26.78
C SER A 11 -5.03 -24.02 25.59
N PHE A 12 -5.20 -22.77 25.20
CA PHE A 12 -4.35 -22.06 24.24
C PHE A 12 -3.43 -21.03 24.93
N ASP A 13 -3.32 -21.07 26.25
CA ASP A 13 -2.58 -20.09 27.04
C ASP A 13 -1.14 -19.93 26.57
N ASP A 14 -0.45 -21.01 26.25
CA ASP A 14 0.92 -20.98 25.73
C ASP A 14 1.04 -20.24 24.40
N PHE A 15 0.03 -20.34 23.51
CA PHE A 15 0.02 -19.61 22.26
C PHE A 15 -0.32 -18.14 22.48
N LEU A 16 -1.29 -17.85 23.32
CA LEU A 16 -1.71 -16.49 23.66
C LEU A 16 -0.60 -15.73 24.40
N GLU A 17 0.08 -16.38 25.33
CA GLU A 17 1.25 -15.81 26.01
C GLU A 17 2.35 -15.45 25.00
N TRP A 18 2.70 -16.37 24.11
CA TRP A 18 3.68 -16.08 23.06
C TRP A 18 3.19 -14.89 22.18
N ARG A 19 1.93 -14.94 21.67
CA ARG A 19 1.36 -13.90 20.80
C ARG A 19 1.37 -12.52 21.46
N ASN A 20 1.15 -12.46 22.77
CA ASN A 20 1.14 -11.21 23.51
C ASN A 20 2.53 -10.64 23.80
N ASN A 21 3.56 -11.48 23.77
CA ASN A 21 4.94 -11.10 24.05
C ASN A 21 5.84 -11.09 22.81
N ALA A 22 5.34 -11.47 21.62
CA ALA A 22 6.12 -11.50 20.39
C ALA A 22 6.43 -10.08 19.90
N ASP A 23 7.72 -9.73 19.84
CA ASP A 23 8.20 -8.49 19.27
C ASP A 23 8.44 -8.64 17.77
N TYR A 24 7.83 -7.78 16.95
CA TYR A 24 7.82 -7.91 15.50
C TYR A 24 9.19 -7.70 14.83
N PHE A 25 10.08 -6.96 15.48
CA PHE A 25 11.44 -6.78 14.99
C PHE A 25 12.39 -7.84 15.54
N LEU A 26 12.34 -8.12 16.85
CA LEU A 26 13.27 -9.03 17.48
C LEU A 26 13.06 -10.49 17.05
N GLU A 27 11.81 -10.88 16.74
CA GLU A 27 11.46 -12.22 16.26
C GLU A 27 11.49 -12.36 14.73
N ASP A 28 12.04 -11.37 14.01
CA ASP A 28 12.19 -11.42 12.56
C ASP A 28 13.67 -11.25 12.13
N PRO A 29 14.51 -12.27 12.34
CA PRO A 29 15.93 -12.22 11.99
C PRO A 29 16.16 -12.11 10.49
N PHE A 30 15.24 -12.62 9.66
CA PHE A 30 15.34 -12.48 8.21
C PHE A 30 15.16 -11.02 7.77
N PHE A 31 14.15 -10.33 8.28
CA PHE A 31 13.96 -8.91 8.03
C PHE A 31 15.18 -8.09 8.46
N GLN A 32 15.74 -8.34 9.64
CA GLN A 32 16.96 -7.69 10.11
C GLN A 32 18.11 -7.88 9.10
N LYS A 33 18.30 -9.12 8.60
CA LYS A 33 19.32 -9.43 7.60
C LYS A 33 19.08 -8.67 6.28
N VAL A 34 17.84 -8.58 5.82
CA VAL A 34 17.47 -7.82 4.61
C VAL A 34 17.80 -6.33 4.77
N VAL A 35 17.42 -5.71 5.90
CA VAL A 35 17.72 -4.29 6.15
C VAL A 35 19.22 -4.07 6.24
N GLN A 36 19.95 -4.93 6.95
CA GLN A 36 21.41 -4.85 7.05
C GLN A 36 22.08 -4.96 5.68
N TYR A 37 21.59 -5.81 4.79
CA TYR A 37 22.14 -5.98 3.46
C TYR A 37 21.93 -4.77 2.55
N TYR A 38 20.70 -4.22 2.52
CA TYR A 38 20.37 -3.12 1.59
C TYR A 38 20.71 -1.72 2.13
N ALA A 39 20.75 -1.53 3.44
CA ALA A 39 20.99 -0.25 4.11
C ALA A 39 22.23 -0.27 5.03
N ARG A 40 23.32 -0.93 4.58
CA ARG A 40 24.54 -1.22 5.37
C ARG A 40 25.04 -0.06 6.23
N GLU A 41 25.20 1.12 5.63
CA GLU A 41 25.76 2.30 6.29
C GLU A 41 24.82 2.88 7.36
N GLU A 42 23.51 2.72 7.17
CA GLU A 42 22.48 3.21 8.09
C GLU A 42 22.11 2.18 9.18
N TRP A 43 22.53 0.92 9.04
CA TRP A 43 22.08 -0.17 9.89
C TRP A 43 22.12 0.12 11.41
N PRO A 44 23.20 0.67 12.01
CA PRO A 44 23.23 0.90 13.46
C PRO A 44 22.15 1.87 13.94
N LYS A 45 21.82 2.88 13.12
CA LYS A 45 20.73 3.82 13.40
C LYS A 45 19.37 3.13 13.22
N LEU A 46 19.19 2.42 12.09
CA LEU A 46 17.94 1.74 11.75
C LEU A 46 17.58 0.67 12.77
N GLU A 47 18.54 -0.12 13.23
CA GLU A 47 18.34 -1.14 14.26
C GLU A 47 17.80 -0.53 15.56
N LYS A 48 18.39 0.59 16.00
CA LYS A 48 17.96 1.31 17.20
C LYS A 48 16.53 1.84 17.05
N GLU A 49 16.24 2.52 15.92
CA GLU A 49 14.91 3.08 15.65
C GLU A 49 13.87 1.97 15.51
N ALA A 50 14.20 0.86 14.82
CA ALA A 50 13.32 -0.29 14.68
C ALA A 50 12.98 -0.94 16.03
N LYS A 51 13.96 -1.13 16.92
CA LYS A 51 13.74 -1.65 18.28
C LYS A 51 12.82 -0.73 19.10
N ASN A 52 13.05 0.59 19.04
CA ASN A 52 12.22 1.55 19.75
C ASN A 52 10.77 1.53 19.23
N LEU A 53 10.60 1.54 17.92
CA LEU A 53 9.27 1.50 17.31
C LEU A 53 8.56 0.16 17.54
N SER A 54 9.29 -0.95 17.42
CA SER A 54 8.73 -2.29 17.57
C SER A 54 8.08 -2.50 18.94
N SER A 55 8.65 -1.91 19.99
CA SER A 55 8.06 -1.96 21.34
C SER A 55 6.65 -1.34 21.42
N LYS A 56 6.34 -0.36 20.56
CA LYS A 56 4.99 0.23 20.44
C LYS A 56 4.09 -0.61 19.53
N VAL A 57 4.61 -0.94 18.33
CA VAL A 57 3.87 -1.67 17.28
C VAL A 57 3.43 -3.04 17.74
N SER A 58 4.34 -3.79 18.39
CA SER A 58 4.12 -5.19 18.76
C SER A 58 3.15 -5.36 19.93
N PHE A 59 2.96 -4.33 20.74
CA PHE A 59 2.18 -4.40 21.97
C PHE A 59 1.01 -3.42 21.98
N ALA A 60 1.25 -2.14 22.27
CA ALA A 60 0.18 -1.15 22.43
C ALA A 60 -0.62 -0.97 21.13
N TRP A 61 0.05 -0.74 20.00
CA TRP A 61 -0.63 -0.49 18.73
C TRP A 61 -1.28 -1.74 18.15
N LYS A 62 -0.69 -2.93 18.37
CA LYS A 62 -1.37 -4.21 18.06
C LYS A 62 -2.72 -4.30 18.78
N ASN A 63 -2.72 -4.00 20.09
CA ASN A 63 -3.94 -4.06 20.89
C ASN A 63 -4.95 -3.01 20.44
N PHE A 64 -4.54 -1.78 20.12
CA PHE A 64 -5.41 -0.76 19.58
C PHE A 64 -6.02 -1.18 18.24
N ALA A 65 -5.22 -1.75 17.33
CA ALA A 65 -5.69 -2.23 16.04
C ALA A 65 -6.72 -3.38 16.20
N ASP A 66 -6.46 -4.33 17.08
CA ASP A 66 -7.38 -5.45 17.35
C ASP A 66 -8.68 -4.95 18.00
N GLN A 67 -8.59 -4.00 18.93
CA GLN A 67 -9.77 -3.40 19.60
C GLN A 67 -10.60 -2.52 18.66
N ALA A 68 -9.96 -1.76 17.76
CA ALA A 68 -10.65 -0.91 16.79
C ALA A 68 -11.37 -1.71 15.69
N ALA A 69 -10.94 -2.96 15.45
CA ALA A 69 -11.47 -3.79 14.38
C ALA A 69 -12.83 -4.44 14.66
N VAL A 70 -13.29 -4.42 15.92
CA VAL A 70 -14.59 -5.02 16.28
C VAL A 70 -15.74 -4.29 15.58
N PRO A 71 -16.80 -5.02 15.16
CA PRO A 71 -17.89 -4.44 14.36
C PRO A 71 -18.56 -3.22 15.00
N GLU A 72 -18.64 -3.19 16.34
CA GLU A 72 -19.29 -2.13 17.13
C GLU A 72 -18.50 -0.81 17.13
N LYS A 73 -17.22 -0.85 16.76
CA LYS A 73 -16.32 0.31 16.70
C LYS A 73 -16.07 0.82 15.28
N ARG A 74 -16.82 0.33 14.30
CA ARG A 74 -16.70 0.83 12.93
C ARG A 74 -17.00 2.32 12.86
N PRO A 75 -16.25 3.10 12.06
CA PRO A 75 -16.51 4.51 11.85
C PRO A 75 -17.94 4.76 11.37
N TYR A 76 -18.56 5.82 11.86
CA TYR A 76 -19.90 6.24 11.45
C TYR A 76 -19.99 7.77 11.29
N MET A 77 -21.08 8.23 10.70
CA MET A 77 -21.32 9.64 10.41
C MET A 77 -22.36 10.24 11.34
N VAL A 78 -22.09 11.48 11.77
CA VAL A 78 -23.09 12.39 12.35
C VAL A 78 -23.22 13.57 11.38
N HIS A 79 -24.32 13.62 10.63
CA HIS A 79 -24.51 14.62 9.58
C HIS A 79 -24.93 16.00 10.12
N TYR A 80 -25.68 16.04 11.20
CA TYR A 80 -26.21 17.28 11.77
C TYR A 80 -25.95 17.36 13.26
N ASP A 81 -25.72 18.58 13.75
CA ASP A 81 -25.67 18.87 15.17
C ASP A 81 -27.08 18.98 15.78
N GLY A 82 -27.19 19.27 17.10
CA GLY A 82 -28.46 19.46 17.81
C GLY A 82 -29.25 20.69 17.38
N HIS A 83 -28.68 21.57 16.57
CA HIS A 83 -29.30 22.79 16.06
C HIS A 83 -29.59 22.72 14.55
N ASN A 84 -29.48 21.52 13.94
CA ASN A 84 -29.71 21.25 12.52
C ASN A 84 -28.69 21.92 11.59
N HIS A 85 -27.49 22.22 12.07
CA HIS A 85 -26.38 22.60 11.20
C HIS A 85 -25.70 21.33 10.66
N ARG A 86 -25.38 21.33 9.36
CA ARG A 86 -24.67 20.22 8.74
C ARG A 86 -23.18 20.28 9.12
N ILE A 87 -22.70 19.25 9.78
CA ILE A 87 -21.32 19.14 10.29
C ILE A 87 -20.53 18.01 9.61
N ASP A 88 -21.22 16.96 9.13
CA ASP A 88 -20.61 15.76 8.52
C ASP A 88 -19.40 15.23 9.35
N ARG A 89 -19.62 15.07 10.65
CA ARG A 89 -18.61 14.55 11.59
C ARG A 89 -18.42 13.06 11.39
N ILE A 90 -17.16 12.66 11.17
CA ILE A 90 -16.76 11.25 11.18
C ILE A 90 -16.37 10.88 12.61
N VAL A 91 -17.09 9.91 13.19
CA VAL A 91 -16.77 9.38 14.51
C VAL A 91 -15.95 8.13 14.36
N ARG A 92 -14.77 8.11 14.99
CA ARG A 92 -13.83 6.99 15.01
C ARG A 92 -13.51 6.57 16.43
N PRO A 93 -13.15 5.29 16.69
CA PRO A 93 -12.81 4.82 18.03
C PRO A 93 -11.59 5.54 18.61
N LEU A 94 -11.55 5.66 19.93
CA LEU A 94 -10.43 6.31 20.62
C LEU A 94 -9.10 5.61 20.37
N GLU A 95 -9.11 4.30 20.26
CA GLU A 95 -7.93 3.48 19.93
C GLU A 95 -7.32 3.89 18.59
N THR A 96 -8.15 4.09 17.56
CA THR A 96 -7.70 4.58 16.24
C THR A 96 -7.13 5.99 16.35
N LEU A 97 -7.81 6.90 17.04
CA LEU A 97 -7.36 8.29 17.20
C LEU A 97 -6.02 8.37 17.95
N THR A 98 -5.85 7.55 19.00
CA THR A 98 -4.62 7.48 19.78
C THR A 98 -3.48 6.95 18.94
N MET A 99 -3.69 5.82 18.26
CA MET A 99 -2.67 5.20 17.41
C MET A 99 -2.28 6.11 16.24
N GLU A 100 -3.25 6.77 15.58
CA GLU A 100 -2.99 7.73 14.49
C GLU A 100 -2.08 8.87 14.96
N LYS A 101 -2.41 9.49 16.09
CA LYS A 101 -1.61 10.57 16.67
C LYS A 101 -0.16 10.11 16.97
N GLU A 102 -0.01 8.93 17.57
CA GLU A 102 1.32 8.40 17.91
C GLU A 102 2.12 8.00 16.67
N VAL A 103 1.48 7.39 15.65
CA VAL A 103 2.13 6.98 14.40
C VAL A 103 2.58 8.20 13.59
N PHE A 104 1.73 9.23 13.44
CA PHE A 104 2.12 10.44 12.73
C PHE A 104 3.18 11.26 13.48
N ALA A 105 3.25 11.16 14.82
CA ALA A 105 4.32 11.73 15.62
C ALA A 105 5.70 11.08 15.37
N GLU A 106 5.77 9.90 14.75
CA GLU A 106 7.04 9.30 14.29
C GLU A 106 7.65 10.05 13.09
N LYS A 107 6.95 11.03 12.52
CA LYS A 107 7.42 11.94 11.46
C LYS A 107 8.08 11.23 10.27
N LEU A 108 7.39 10.22 9.74
CA LEU A 108 7.91 9.39 8.65
C LEU A 108 8.28 10.18 7.39
N PHE A 109 7.66 11.33 7.19
CA PHE A 109 7.86 12.17 6.00
C PHE A 109 8.75 13.39 6.26
N SER A 110 9.27 13.55 7.49
CA SER A 110 10.21 14.62 7.83
C SER A 110 11.49 14.54 7.00
N SER A 111 12.07 15.70 6.74
CA SER A 111 13.37 15.80 6.07
C SER A 111 14.52 15.15 6.87
N ASN A 112 14.32 14.88 8.16
CA ASN A 112 15.29 14.22 9.03
C ASN A 112 15.15 12.68 9.04
N THR A 113 14.08 12.12 8.45
CA THR A 113 13.84 10.69 8.37
C THR A 113 14.40 10.17 7.03
N SER A 114 15.38 9.27 7.09
CA SER A 114 15.93 8.70 5.85
C SER A 114 14.90 7.83 5.13
N PRO A 115 15.03 7.66 3.80
CA PRO A 115 14.13 6.78 3.06
C PRO A 115 14.09 5.34 3.58
N PHE A 116 15.24 4.78 3.98
CA PHE A 116 15.26 3.44 4.58
C PHE A 116 14.68 3.41 6.00
N GLU A 117 14.85 4.45 6.80
CA GLU A 117 14.20 4.57 8.10
C GLU A 117 12.66 4.56 7.94
N LYS A 118 12.16 5.36 7.00
CA LYS A 118 10.73 5.35 6.65
C LYS A 118 10.25 3.96 6.24
N LEU A 119 10.96 3.29 5.33
CA LEU A 119 10.61 1.95 4.84
C LEU A 119 10.54 0.92 5.98
N VAL A 120 11.54 0.90 6.86
CA VAL A 120 11.61 0.01 8.03
C VAL A 120 10.45 0.28 8.99
N LYS A 121 10.20 1.56 9.30
CA LYS A 121 9.07 1.96 10.16
C LYS A 121 7.72 1.55 9.56
N MET A 122 7.50 1.79 8.26
CA MET A 122 6.28 1.38 7.56
C MET A 122 6.08 -0.15 7.58
N TYR A 123 7.14 -0.92 7.32
CA TYR A 123 7.07 -2.40 7.40
C TYR A 123 6.63 -2.89 8.79
N LEU A 124 7.14 -2.30 9.86
CA LEU A 124 6.73 -2.66 11.22
C LEU A 124 5.28 -2.26 11.50
N ILE A 125 4.89 -1.02 11.19
CA ILE A 125 3.53 -0.50 11.42
C ILE A 125 2.49 -1.34 10.69
N TYR A 126 2.75 -1.66 9.42
CA TYR A 126 1.79 -2.38 8.57
C TYR A 126 1.55 -3.82 8.99
N GLN A 127 2.39 -4.43 9.82
CA GLN A 127 2.09 -5.73 10.42
C GLN A 127 0.80 -5.72 11.27
N ASN A 128 0.29 -4.56 11.65
CA ASN A 128 -0.98 -4.41 12.36
C ASN A 128 -2.22 -4.33 11.45
N GLY A 129 -2.08 -4.49 10.14
CA GLY A 129 -3.17 -4.39 9.18
C GLY A 129 -3.47 -2.94 8.79
N GLU A 130 -4.66 -2.69 8.25
CA GLU A 130 -5.10 -1.34 7.86
C GLU A 130 -5.25 -0.43 9.09
N ALA A 131 -6.06 -0.84 10.06
CA ALA A 131 -6.31 -0.15 11.33
C ALA A 131 -6.61 1.36 11.22
N CYS A 132 -7.03 1.83 10.03
CA CYS A 132 -7.18 3.26 9.67
C CYS A 132 -5.85 4.05 9.75
N ILE A 133 -4.73 3.38 9.54
CA ILE A 133 -3.36 3.94 9.60
C ILE A 133 -2.60 3.72 8.29
N SER A 134 -2.66 2.51 7.74
CA SER A 134 -1.85 2.14 6.56
C SER A 134 -2.19 2.97 5.33
N CYS A 135 -3.47 3.13 5.02
CA CYS A 135 -3.94 3.97 3.92
C CYS A 135 -3.65 5.47 4.15
N PRO A 136 -3.95 6.08 5.32
CA PRO A 136 -3.55 7.46 5.62
C PRO A 136 -2.05 7.71 5.43
N LEU A 137 -1.17 6.83 5.90
CA LEU A 137 0.27 6.95 5.67
C LEU A 137 0.62 6.90 4.18
N THR A 138 0.08 5.92 3.45
CA THR A 138 0.29 5.76 2.01
C THR A 138 -0.14 6.99 1.22
N CYS A 139 -1.33 7.53 1.51
CA CYS A 139 -1.87 8.70 0.83
C CYS A 139 -1.10 9.98 1.18
N THR A 140 -0.66 10.12 2.44
CA THR A 140 0.17 11.25 2.86
C THR A 140 1.53 11.22 2.14
N GLU A 141 2.14 10.04 1.97
CA GLU A 141 3.39 9.91 1.20
C GLU A 141 3.21 10.38 -0.25
N GLY A 142 2.12 9.98 -0.90
CA GLY A 142 1.80 10.41 -2.27
C GLY A 142 1.57 11.91 -2.39
N LEU A 143 0.87 12.53 -1.42
CA LEU A 143 0.67 13.98 -1.34
C LEU A 143 2.00 14.71 -1.12
N VAL A 144 2.82 14.27 -0.15
CA VAL A 144 4.14 14.85 0.12
C VAL A 144 5.02 14.79 -1.13
N ALA A 145 5.10 13.61 -1.78
CA ALA A 145 5.86 13.45 -3.01
C ALA A 145 5.40 14.37 -4.13
N LEU A 146 4.09 14.56 -4.32
CA LEU A 146 3.53 15.51 -5.29
C LEU A 146 3.94 16.94 -4.96
N LEU A 147 3.84 17.34 -3.68
CA LEU A 147 4.14 18.70 -3.26
C LEU A 147 5.65 19.02 -3.22
N GLU A 148 6.52 18.03 -2.99
CA GLU A 148 7.97 18.23 -3.14
C GLU A 148 8.35 18.66 -4.56
N TYR A 149 7.46 18.41 -5.53
CA TYR A 149 7.64 18.83 -6.91
C TYR A 149 6.96 20.16 -7.26
N TYR A 150 5.76 20.35 -6.74
CA TYR A 150 4.84 21.39 -7.26
C TYR A 150 4.36 22.35 -6.17
N ALA A 151 4.95 22.38 -4.98
CA ALA A 151 4.62 23.38 -3.97
C ALA A 151 5.29 24.71 -4.30
N ASP A 152 4.77 25.42 -5.29
CA ASP A 152 5.25 26.73 -5.75
C ASP A 152 4.50 27.90 -5.09
N THR A 153 3.24 27.70 -4.65
CA THR A 153 2.46 28.72 -3.94
C THR A 153 2.67 28.68 -2.42
N PRO A 154 2.38 29.76 -1.69
CA PRO A 154 2.45 29.78 -0.21
C PRO A 154 1.58 28.71 0.44
N GLU A 155 0.35 28.50 -0.06
CA GLU A 155 -0.62 27.52 0.44
C GLU A 155 -0.08 26.10 0.31
N LEU A 156 0.42 25.72 -0.87
CA LEU A 156 0.99 24.40 -1.11
C LEU A 156 2.26 24.16 -0.28
N LYS A 157 3.10 25.18 -0.08
CA LYS A 157 4.28 25.10 0.80
C LYS A 157 3.89 24.88 2.27
N GLN A 158 2.85 25.57 2.73
CA GLN A 158 2.32 25.38 4.09
C GLN A 158 1.73 23.99 4.27
N ILE A 159 0.99 23.46 3.29
CA ILE A 159 0.46 22.09 3.30
C ILE A 159 1.61 21.08 3.37
N LEU A 160 2.64 21.25 2.54
CA LEU A 160 3.83 20.39 2.55
C LEU A 160 4.52 20.39 3.92
N LEU A 161 4.74 21.57 4.50
CA LEU A 161 5.33 21.73 5.84
C LEU A 161 4.47 21.02 6.90
N HIS A 162 3.15 21.20 6.85
CA HIS A 162 2.21 20.59 7.79
C HIS A 162 2.26 19.05 7.74
N CYS A 163 2.32 18.46 6.54
CA CYS A 163 2.42 17.00 6.37
C CYS A 163 3.80 16.44 6.78
N LYS A 164 4.89 17.20 6.60
CA LYS A 164 6.25 16.73 6.88
C LYS A 164 6.69 16.96 8.32
N GLU A 165 6.49 18.15 8.81
CA GLU A 165 7.07 18.59 10.10
C GLU A 165 6.00 18.89 11.16
N GLY A 166 4.77 19.13 10.72
CA GLY A 166 3.67 19.57 11.57
C GLY A 166 3.65 21.09 11.79
N ILE A 167 2.51 21.59 12.22
CA ILE A 167 2.30 22.99 12.61
C ILE A 167 1.70 22.99 14.02
N ASN A 168 2.33 23.70 14.95
CA ASN A 168 1.90 23.77 16.36
C ASN A 168 1.72 22.40 17.04
N GLY A 169 2.52 21.40 16.63
CA GLY A 169 2.47 20.04 17.18
C GLY A 169 1.39 19.14 16.56
N ASP A 170 0.61 19.63 15.59
CA ASP A 170 -0.32 18.87 14.78
C ASP A 170 0.35 18.48 13.46
N ILE A 171 0.29 17.20 13.05
CA ILE A 171 0.83 16.70 11.79
C ILE A 171 -0.35 16.33 10.90
N ALA A 172 -0.39 16.90 9.70
CA ALA A 172 -1.51 16.71 8.79
C ALA A 172 -1.47 15.35 8.09
N ILE A 173 -2.66 14.85 7.83
CA ILE A 173 -2.93 13.62 7.09
C ILE A 173 -3.35 13.97 5.66
N GLY A 174 -2.75 13.25 4.70
CA GLY A 174 -3.11 13.32 3.29
C GLY A 174 -4.07 12.20 2.87
N SER A 175 -4.82 12.47 1.81
CA SER A 175 -5.67 11.50 1.11
C SER A 175 -5.61 11.70 -0.40
N GLN A 176 -6.23 10.77 -1.16
CA GLN A 176 -6.31 10.88 -2.63
C GLN A 176 -7.68 10.42 -3.12
N PHE A 177 -8.40 11.29 -3.83
CA PHE A 177 -9.76 11.08 -4.31
C PHE A 177 -9.80 11.14 -5.84
N LEU A 178 -9.59 9.98 -6.47
CA LEU A 178 -9.47 9.88 -7.92
C LEU A 178 -10.73 9.27 -8.55
N SER A 179 -11.29 8.25 -7.91
CA SER A 179 -12.42 7.47 -8.44
C SER A 179 -13.73 8.25 -8.41
N GLU A 180 -14.51 8.08 -9.45
CA GLU A 180 -15.89 8.55 -9.56
C GLU A 180 -16.84 7.36 -9.76
N ILE A 181 -18.15 7.59 -9.76
CA ILE A 181 -19.15 6.51 -9.77
C ILE A 181 -19.07 5.63 -11.04
N GLN A 182 -18.70 6.22 -12.18
CA GLN A 182 -18.52 5.51 -13.45
C GLN A 182 -17.25 4.67 -13.50
N GLY A 183 -16.26 4.91 -12.62
CA GLY A 183 -15.05 4.12 -12.54
C GLY A 183 -13.86 4.87 -11.94
N GLY A 184 -12.83 4.10 -11.56
CA GLY A 184 -11.57 4.64 -11.00
C GLY A 184 -10.35 4.39 -11.90
N SER A 185 -10.39 3.37 -12.79
CA SER A 185 -9.26 3.03 -13.66
C SER A 185 -9.14 3.95 -14.88
N ASP A 186 -10.26 4.52 -15.36
CA ASP A 186 -10.31 5.45 -16.47
C ASP A 186 -10.36 6.90 -15.97
N VAL A 187 -9.27 7.35 -15.37
CA VAL A 187 -9.14 8.73 -14.84
C VAL A 187 -9.44 9.81 -15.91
N PRO A 188 -9.05 9.64 -17.18
CA PRO A 188 -9.44 10.59 -18.23
C PRO A 188 -10.96 10.81 -18.37
N ALA A 189 -11.79 9.84 -17.98
CA ALA A 189 -13.25 9.93 -18.01
C ALA A 189 -13.86 10.66 -16.79
N ASN A 190 -13.07 11.22 -15.89
CA ASN A 190 -13.55 11.99 -14.74
C ASN A 190 -14.48 13.13 -15.16
N LEU A 191 -15.52 13.38 -14.36
CA LEU A 191 -16.57 14.39 -14.58
C LEU A 191 -16.50 15.56 -13.60
N VAL A 192 -15.80 15.42 -12.46
CA VAL A 192 -15.60 16.53 -11.52
C VAL A 192 -14.95 17.69 -12.25
N GLU A 193 -15.61 18.86 -12.20
CA GLU A 193 -15.19 20.07 -12.88
C GLU A 193 -14.47 21.02 -11.93
N ALA A 194 -13.39 21.65 -12.41
CA ALA A 194 -12.70 22.73 -11.71
C ALA A 194 -12.98 24.04 -12.44
N VAL A 195 -13.45 25.04 -11.70
CA VAL A 195 -13.83 26.37 -12.24
C VAL A 195 -12.99 27.43 -11.55
N GLU A 196 -12.35 28.30 -12.33
CA GLU A 196 -11.67 29.46 -11.79
C GLU A 196 -12.69 30.59 -11.56
N GLN A 197 -12.81 31.05 -10.31
CA GLN A 197 -13.72 32.10 -9.88
C GLN A 197 -13.03 33.01 -8.88
N ASP A 198 -13.03 34.32 -9.13
CA ASP A 198 -12.46 35.34 -8.24
C ASP A 198 -10.99 35.09 -7.86
N GLY A 199 -10.22 34.44 -8.75
CA GLY A 199 -8.80 34.09 -8.55
C GLY A 199 -8.58 32.79 -7.85
N ASP A 200 -9.63 32.08 -7.40
CA ASP A 200 -9.58 30.77 -6.78
C ASP A 200 -10.09 29.66 -7.72
N TRP A 201 -9.53 28.48 -7.63
CA TRP A 201 -10.10 27.27 -8.23
C TRP A 201 -11.14 26.65 -7.30
N ARG A 202 -12.29 26.29 -7.85
CA ARG A 202 -13.42 25.69 -7.13
C ARG A 202 -13.85 24.40 -7.81
N LEU A 203 -14.03 23.31 -7.00
CA LEU A 203 -14.44 22.02 -7.51
C LEU A 203 -15.95 21.80 -7.37
N TYR A 204 -16.54 21.15 -8.41
CA TYR A 204 -17.94 20.76 -8.47
C TYR A 204 -18.07 19.33 -8.98
N GLY A 205 -18.92 18.51 -8.33
CA GLY A 205 -19.19 17.13 -8.71
C GLY A 205 -18.83 16.12 -7.61
N ASP A 206 -18.90 14.83 -7.94
CA ASP A 206 -18.88 13.77 -6.95
C ASP A 206 -17.63 12.88 -7.07
N LYS A 207 -17.05 12.51 -5.92
CA LYS A 207 -16.05 11.45 -5.79
C LYS A 207 -16.61 10.25 -5.02
N PHE A 208 -16.23 9.02 -5.41
CA PHE A 208 -16.96 7.82 -5.01
C PHE A 208 -16.21 6.89 -4.05
N PHE A 209 -14.90 6.77 -4.14
CA PHE A 209 -14.05 6.02 -3.20
C PHE A 209 -13.02 6.96 -2.56
N CYS A 210 -13.48 7.75 -1.59
CA CYS A 210 -12.66 8.70 -0.86
C CYS A 210 -12.12 8.04 0.42
N SER A 211 -11.01 7.32 0.30
CA SER A 211 -10.36 6.68 1.46
C SER A 211 -9.60 7.70 2.31
N ALA A 212 -9.48 7.45 3.60
CA ALA A 212 -9.00 8.41 4.59
C ALA A 212 -9.79 9.74 4.51
N THR A 213 -11.11 9.66 4.46
CA THR A 213 -12.02 10.83 4.34
C THR A 213 -11.86 11.85 5.47
N HIS A 214 -11.31 11.42 6.59
CA HIS A 214 -11.01 12.28 7.76
C HIS A 214 -9.74 13.11 7.59
N ALA A 215 -8.95 12.90 6.53
CA ALA A 215 -7.69 13.60 6.29
C ALA A 215 -7.85 15.12 6.17
N ASP A 216 -6.78 15.85 6.46
CA ASP A 216 -6.76 17.32 6.39
C ASP A 216 -6.67 17.83 4.96
N TYR A 217 -6.01 17.08 4.07
CA TYR A 217 -5.79 17.45 2.67
C TYR A 217 -6.03 16.25 1.74
N ALA A 218 -6.60 16.51 0.57
CA ALA A 218 -6.81 15.48 -0.44
C ALA A 218 -6.20 15.88 -1.79
N VAL A 219 -5.49 14.96 -2.44
CA VAL A 219 -5.18 15.07 -3.88
C VAL A 219 -6.43 14.66 -4.66
N VAL A 220 -6.92 15.54 -5.51
CA VAL A 220 -8.17 15.34 -6.25
C VAL A 220 -7.94 15.57 -7.75
N THR A 221 -8.46 14.65 -8.57
CA THR A 221 -8.52 14.85 -10.03
C THR A 221 -9.78 15.59 -10.42
N ALA A 222 -9.64 16.62 -11.26
CA ALA A 222 -10.78 17.35 -11.82
C ALA A 222 -10.43 17.89 -13.21
N LYS A 223 -11.43 18.16 -14.05
CA LYS A 223 -11.26 18.82 -15.36
C LYS A 223 -11.45 20.33 -15.22
N PRO A 224 -10.46 21.15 -15.57
CA PRO A 224 -10.68 22.56 -15.73
C PRO A 224 -11.81 22.82 -16.75
N ARG A 225 -12.72 23.73 -16.44
CA ARG A 225 -13.87 24.05 -17.30
C ARG A 225 -13.39 24.41 -18.70
N GLY A 226 -13.98 23.79 -19.71
CA GLY A 226 -13.61 23.94 -21.12
C GLY A 226 -12.36 23.14 -21.53
N SER A 227 -11.79 22.29 -20.66
CA SER A 227 -10.68 21.41 -20.99
C SER A 227 -11.11 19.94 -21.00
N GLU A 228 -10.59 19.18 -21.96
CA GLU A 228 -10.70 17.71 -21.95
C GLU A 228 -9.59 17.05 -21.11
N LYS A 229 -8.63 17.83 -20.60
CA LYS A 229 -7.51 17.32 -19.79
C LYS A 229 -7.88 17.32 -18.31
N VAL A 230 -7.45 16.28 -17.61
CA VAL A 230 -7.56 16.18 -16.15
C VAL A 230 -6.36 16.87 -15.52
N ALA A 231 -6.62 17.71 -14.53
CA ALA A 231 -5.63 18.36 -13.68
C ALA A 231 -5.62 17.73 -12.28
N LEU A 232 -4.57 18.01 -11.51
CA LEU A 232 -4.48 17.68 -10.09
C LEU A 232 -4.65 18.92 -9.24
N PHE A 233 -5.43 18.75 -8.18
CA PHE A 233 -5.67 19.78 -7.17
C PHE A 233 -5.40 19.20 -5.78
N VAL A 234 -4.94 20.05 -4.87
CA VAL A 234 -4.92 19.77 -3.43
C VAL A 234 -6.08 20.52 -2.79
N VAL A 235 -6.97 19.77 -2.15
CA VAL A 235 -8.19 20.31 -1.53
C VAL A 235 -8.06 20.19 -0.02
N PRO A 236 -8.02 21.30 0.74
CA PRO A 236 -8.09 21.26 2.20
C PRO A 236 -9.48 20.82 2.67
N ALA A 237 -9.54 19.99 3.68
CA ALA A 237 -10.81 19.59 4.31
C ALA A 237 -11.50 20.77 5.00
N TRP A 238 -10.69 21.67 5.53
CA TRP A 238 -11.11 22.83 6.30
C TRP A 238 -10.36 24.07 5.82
N LEU A 239 -11.07 25.18 5.72
CA LEU A 239 -10.46 26.50 5.59
C LEU A 239 -10.05 27.01 6.98
N GLU A 240 -9.17 28.00 7.02
CA GLU A 240 -8.64 28.57 8.27
C GLU A 240 -9.77 29.01 9.22
N GLY A 241 -9.69 28.59 10.48
CA GLY A 241 -10.69 28.90 11.52
C GLY A 241 -12.04 28.15 11.41
N ASN A 242 -12.15 27.17 10.50
CA ASN A 242 -13.38 26.40 10.28
C ASN A 242 -13.35 24.98 10.86
N LYS A 243 -12.17 24.43 11.17
CA LYS A 243 -12.02 23.05 11.71
C LYS A 243 -12.77 22.90 13.06
N GLU A 244 -12.59 23.83 13.98
CA GLU A 244 -13.22 23.84 15.30
C GLU A 244 -14.72 24.08 15.24
N LYS A 245 -15.20 24.72 14.17
CA LYS A 245 -16.63 24.96 13.91
C LYS A 245 -17.28 23.84 13.12
N GLU A 246 -16.49 22.84 12.69
CA GLU A 246 -16.91 21.72 11.83
C GLU A 246 -17.53 22.20 10.48
N ILE A 247 -17.06 23.34 9.94
CA ILE A 247 -17.50 23.87 8.66
C ILE A 247 -16.56 23.38 7.57
N ARG A 248 -17.02 22.42 6.76
CA ARG A 248 -16.26 21.87 5.64
C ARG A 248 -16.04 22.87 4.53
N ASN A 249 -14.96 22.68 3.77
CA ASN A 249 -14.60 23.48 2.59
C ASN A 249 -15.58 23.24 1.41
N ASN A 250 -16.82 23.69 1.55
CA ASN A 250 -17.89 23.60 0.54
C ASN A 250 -18.01 22.22 -0.12
N TYR A 251 -17.92 21.16 0.67
CA TYR A 251 -18.28 19.80 0.28
C TYR A 251 -19.04 19.08 1.38
N THR A 252 -19.76 18.05 0.97
CA THR A 252 -20.50 17.19 1.87
C THR A 252 -19.99 15.76 1.78
N ILE A 253 -20.04 15.04 2.92
CA ILE A 253 -19.80 13.61 2.98
C ILE A 253 -21.15 12.91 2.97
N ASN A 254 -21.44 12.12 1.93
CA ASN A 254 -22.76 11.54 1.74
C ASN A 254 -22.97 10.30 2.59
N ARG A 255 -21.97 9.40 2.63
CA ARG A 255 -21.97 8.20 3.48
C ARG A 255 -20.59 7.59 3.58
N ILE A 256 -20.32 6.80 4.62
CA ILE A 256 -19.20 5.87 4.71
C ILE A 256 -19.62 4.54 4.07
N LYS A 257 -18.73 3.95 3.26
CA LYS A 257 -19.00 2.68 2.58
C LYS A 257 -18.87 1.49 3.54
N TRP A 258 -19.76 0.54 3.40
CA TRP A 258 -19.65 -0.77 4.02
C TRP A 258 -18.75 -1.67 3.16
N LYS A 259 -17.60 -2.08 3.70
CA LYS A 259 -16.58 -2.84 2.97
C LYS A 259 -16.29 -4.18 3.64
N MET A 260 -15.83 -5.16 2.87
CA MET A 260 -15.40 -6.47 3.35
C MET A 260 -14.13 -6.35 4.22
N GLY A 261 -13.11 -5.68 3.72
CA GLY A 261 -11.82 -5.43 4.39
C GLY A 261 -11.57 -3.93 4.57
N THR A 262 -10.52 -3.59 5.30
CA THR A 262 -10.19 -2.22 5.69
C THR A 262 -11.39 -1.51 6.34
N SER A 263 -12.12 -2.24 7.19
CA SER A 263 -13.42 -1.80 7.75
C SER A 263 -13.28 -0.61 8.69
N GLU A 264 -12.13 -0.46 9.31
CA GLU A 264 -11.76 0.64 10.21
C GLU A 264 -11.45 1.93 9.45
N LEU A 265 -11.06 1.80 8.17
CA LEU A 265 -10.74 2.92 7.30
C LEU A 265 -12.00 3.63 6.84
N THR A 266 -12.07 4.92 7.09
CA THR A 266 -13.12 5.78 6.56
C THR A 266 -12.98 5.93 5.05
N THR A 267 -13.88 5.31 4.30
CA THR A 267 -13.98 5.44 2.85
C THR A 267 -15.38 5.93 2.50
N ALA A 268 -15.50 7.13 1.94
CA ALA A 268 -16.79 7.77 1.75
C ALA A 268 -17.07 8.15 0.28
N GLU A 269 -18.26 8.69 0.09
CA GLU A 269 -18.69 9.42 -1.10
C GLU A 269 -18.76 10.91 -0.75
N ILE A 270 -18.19 11.75 -1.60
CA ILE A 270 -18.08 13.20 -1.37
C ILE A 270 -18.69 13.95 -2.55
N SER A 271 -19.49 14.98 -2.25
CA SER A 271 -20.03 15.92 -3.23
C SER A 271 -19.43 17.30 -3.01
N TYR A 272 -18.67 17.78 -3.98
CA TYR A 272 -18.10 19.13 -4.03
C TYR A 272 -19.12 20.13 -4.56
N ASN A 273 -19.25 21.27 -3.89
CA ASN A 273 -20.12 22.37 -4.31
C ASN A 273 -19.40 23.71 -4.16
N GLY A 274 -18.34 23.88 -4.93
CA GLY A 274 -17.49 25.08 -4.89
C GLY A 274 -16.35 24.97 -3.87
N ALA A 275 -15.83 23.76 -3.62
CA ALA A 275 -14.69 23.56 -2.73
C ALA A 275 -13.44 24.26 -3.27
N ILE A 276 -12.78 25.07 -2.44
CA ILE A 276 -11.51 25.71 -2.78
C ILE A 276 -10.45 24.65 -2.96
N ALA A 277 -9.66 24.78 -4.04
CA ALA A 277 -8.66 23.83 -4.44
C ALA A 277 -7.41 24.53 -4.98
N TYR A 278 -6.25 23.99 -4.72
CA TYR A 278 -4.96 24.52 -5.17
C TYR A 278 -4.40 23.61 -6.27
N PRO A 279 -4.16 24.13 -7.51
CA PRO A 279 -3.60 23.30 -8.57
C PRO A 279 -2.18 22.85 -8.21
N ALA A 280 -1.90 21.55 -8.37
CA ALA A 280 -0.60 20.96 -8.10
C ALA A 280 0.04 20.46 -9.40
N GLY A 281 0.89 21.30 -9.98
CA GLY A 281 1.55 21.08 -11.26
C GLY A 281 0.73 21.54 -12.49
N PRO A 282 1.24 21.31 -13.71
CA PRO A 282 0.58 21.76 -14.95
C PRO A 282 -0.81 21.13 -15.11
N LEU A 283 -1.81 21.95 -15.46
CA LEU A 283 -3.21 21.53 -15.56
C LEU A 283 -3.45 20.43 -16.60
N GLU A 284 -2.63 20.38 -17.63
CA GLU A 284 -2.73 19.37 -18.71
C GLU A 284 -2.01 18.04 -18.39
N LYS A 285 -1.26 17.96 -17.29
CA LYS A 285 -0.46 16.79 -16.91
C LYS A 285 -1.00 15.99 -15.73
N GLY A 286 -2.24 16.24 -15.30
CA GLY A 286 -2.77 15.62 -14.08
C GLY A 286 -2.76 14.08 -14.11
N VAL A 287 -3.15 13.46 -15.23
CA VAL A 287 -3.10 11.99 -15.36
C VAL A 287 -1.67 11.45 -15.28
N ALA A 288 -0.72 12.13 -15.95
CA ALA A 288 0.68 11.73 -15.91
C ALA A 288 1.28 11.88 -14.49
N ASN A 289 0.95 12.98 -13.80
CA ASN A 289 1.42 13.26 -12.44
C ASN A 289 0.81 12.29 -11.41
N VAL A 290 -0.48 11.97 -11.53
CA VAL A 290 -1.09 10.98 -10.63
C VAL A 290 -0.48 9.60 -10.82
N ALA A 291 -0.30 9.16 -12.07
CA ALA A 291 0.28 7.85 -12.36
C ALA A 291 1.78 7.76 -12.05
N GLY A 292 2.53 8.81 -12.38
CA GLY A 292 4.00 8.84 -12.26
C GLY A 292 4.51 9.22 -10.88
N ILE A 293 3.72 9.92 -10.06
CA ILE A 293 4.12 10.37 -8.73
C ILE A 293 3.23 9.70 -7.68
N VAL A 294 1.97 10.11 -7.56
CA VAL A 294 1.10 9.71 -6.45
C VAL A 294 0.93 8.20 -6.37
N LEU A 295 0.50 7.56 -7.47
CA LEU A 295 0.28 6.12 -7.50
C LEU A 295 1.58 5.29 -7.50
N THR A 296 2.71 5.88 -7.85
CA THR A 296 4.02 5.21 -7.74
C THR A 296 4.33 4.89 -6.27
N TYR A 297 4.20 5.87 -5.38
CA TYR A 297 4.41 5.66 -3.96
C TYR A 297 3.37 4.71 -3.35
N SER A 298 2.10 4.87 -3.71
CA SER A 298 1.05 3.96 -3.25
C SER A 298 1.30 2.51 -3.67
N ARG A 299 1.79 2.28 -4.90
CA ARG A 299 2.12 0.92 -5.38
C ARG A 299 3.35 0.33 -4.70
N LEU A 300 4.38 1.13 -4.43
CA LEU A 300 5.52 0.73 -3.59
C LEU A 300 5.03 0.30 -2.20
N THR A 301 4.14 1.08 -1.61
CA THR A 301 3.57 0.80 -0.29
C THR A 301 2.74 -0.48 -0.27
N VAL A 302 1.99 -0.82 -1.34
CA VAL A 302 1.31 -2.12 -1.43
C VAL A 302 2.29 -3.29 -1.35
N GLY A 303 3.48 -3.18 -1.96
CA GLY A 303 4.55 -4.18 -1.81
C GLY A 303 5.01 -4.32 -0.36
N ILE A 304 5.25 -3.19 0.33
CA ILE A 304 5.66 -3.17 1.76
C ILE A 304 4.57 -3.79 2.64
N THR A 305 3.32 -3.40 2.42
CA THR A 305 2.16 -3.90 3.17
C THR A 305 2.01 -5.41 2.99
N SER A 306 2.14 -5.90 1.76
CA SER A 306 2.07 -7.34 1.47
C SER A 306 3.18 -8.11 2.20
N ALA A 307 4.42 -7.62 2.14
CA ALA A 307 5.56 -8.21 2.85
C ALA A 307 5.32 -8.25 4.38
N ALA A 308 4.81 -7.15 4.95
CA ALA A 308 4.51 -7.03 6.38
C ALA A 308 3.40 -8.00 6.84
N PHE A 309 2.32 -8.11 6.08
CA PHE A 309 1.23 -9.03 6.39
C PHE A 309 1.67 -10.49 6.31
N MET A 310 2.45 -10.86 5.27
CA MET A 310 3.00 -12.20 5.12
C MET A 310 3.92 -12.56 6.29
N ALA A 311 4.84 -11.68 6.68
CA ALA A 311 5.76 -11.92 7.80
C ALA A 311 5.01 -12.21 9.10
N ARG A 312 3.98 -11.42 9.39
CA ARG A 312 3.12 -11.66 10.56
C ARG A 312 2.38 -12.98 10.45
N ALA A 313 1.77 -13.29 9.32
CA ALA A 313 1.02 -14.52 9.11
C ALA A 313 1.90 -15.77 9.28
N VAL A 314 3.09 -15.76 8.70
CA VAL A 314 4.07 -16.86 8.80
C VAL A 314 4.51 -17.06 10.25
N ARG A 315 4.84 -15.98 10.96
CA ARG A 315 5.28 -16.03 12.36
C ARG A 315 4.18 -16.59 13.27
N GLU A 316 2.94 -16.11 13.13
CA GLU A 316 1.81 -16.64 13.90
C GLU A 316 1.50 -18.12 13.55
N ALA A 317 1.52 -18.50 12.27
CA ALA A 317 1.29 -19.88 11.85
C ALA A 317 2.36 -20.85 12.38
N LYS A 318 3.63 -20.44 12.33
CA LYS A 318 4.74 -21.22 12.91
C LYS A 318 4.58 -21.43 14.42
N ALA A 319 4.25 -20.38 15.15
CA ALA A 319 4.08 -20.45 16.60
C ALA A 319 2.86 -21.30 16.97
N TYR A 320 1.72 -21.10 16.31
CA TYR A 320 0.52 -21.90 16.53
C TYR A 320 0.77 -23.37 16.25
N SER A 321 1.42 -23.71 15.13
CA SER A 321 1.68 -25.10 14.74
C SER A 321 2.59 -25.85 15.71
N LYS A 322 3.48 -25.16 16.42
CA LYS A 322 4.35 -25.74 17.47
C LYS A 322 3.60 -25.99 18.77
N LYS A 323 2.61 -25.14 19.08
CA LYS A 323 1.89 -25.18 20.37
C LYS A 323 0.58 -25.96 20.30
N ARG A 324 -0.01 -26.08 19.12
CA ARG A 324 -1.21 -26.89 18.88
C ARG A 324 -0.87 -28.34 18.63
N SER A 325 -1.41 -29.22 19.45
CA SER A 325 -1.26 -30.69 19.27
C SER A 325 -2.55 -31.33 18.77
N ALA A 326 -2.41 -32.30 17.88
CA ALA A 326 -3.46 -33.21 17.43
C ALA A 326 -2.87 -34.59 17.17
N PHE A 327 -3.64 -35.65 17.37
CA PHE A 327 -3.17 -37.00 17.19
C PHE A 327 -1.85 -37.29 17.92
N THR A 328 -1.69 -36.76 19.14
CA THR A 328 -0.55 -36.88 20.04
C THR A 328 0.74 -36.15 19.64
N LEU A 329 0.75 -35.39 18.57
CA LEU A 329 1.91 -34.62 18.08
C LEU A 329 1.57 -33.14 17.87
N PRO A 330 2.55 -32.23 17.98
CA PRO A 330 2.38 -30.87 17.49
C PRO A 330 1.99 -30.91 15.99
N ILE A 331 1.03 -30.09 15.59
CA ILE A 331 0.57 -30.12 14.18
C ILE A 331 1.67 -29.71 13.20
N GLY A 332 2.63 -28.89 13.63
CA GLY A 332 3.81 -28.51 12.86
C GLY A 332 4.74 -29.69 12.51
N ASP A 333 4.58 -30.84 13.16
CA ASP A 333 5.37 -32.05 12.85
C ASP A 333 4.79 -32.88 11.70
N PHE A 334 3.55 -32.63 11.31
CA PHE A 334 2.96 -33.33 10.18
C PHE A 334 3.58 -32.85 8.84
N PRO A 335 3.96 -33.80 7.95
CA PRO A 335 4.65 -33.45 6.69
C PRO A 335 3.92 -32.43 5.82
N LEU A 336 2.59 -32.52 5.70
CA LEU A 336 1.80 -31.57 4.91
C LEU A 336 1.77 -30.18 5.54
N VAL A 337 1.73 -30.06 6.86
CA VAL A 337 1.81 -28.77 7.57
C VAL A 337 3.20 -28.16 7.40
N LYS A 338 4.27 -28.97 7.54
CA LYS A 338 5.65 -28.53 7.26
C LYS A 338 5.79 -27.99 5.83
N LEU A 339 5.24 -28.72 4.86
CA LEU A 339 5.27 -28.27 3.47
C LEU A 339 4.58 -26.91 3.30
N GLN A 340 3.37 -26.73 3.86
CA GLN A 340 2.65 -25.47 3.82
C GLN A 340 3.42 -24.33 4.52
N LEU A 341 3.98 -24.58 5.70
CA LEU A 341 4.79 -23.59 6.43
C LEU A 341 6.01 -23.17 5.61
N ASN A 342 6.75 -24.09 5.01
CA ASN A 342 7.90 -23.79 4.17
C ASN A 342 7.49 -22.97 2.94
N GLN A 343 6.37 -23.31 2.30
CA GLN A 343 5.85 -22.56 1.14
C GLN A 343 5.55 -21.10 1.49
N ILE A 344 4.77 -20.87 2.55
CA ILE A 344 4.41 -19.48 2.94
C ILE A 344 5.63 -18.70 3.47
N GLU A 345 6.59 -19.36 4.11
CA GLU A 345 7.84 -18.74 4.54
C GLU A 345 8.67 -18.28 3.35
N THR A 346 8.93 -19.16 2.37
CA THR A 346 9.66 -18.80 1.15
C THR A 346 8.98 -17.64 0.40
N MET A 347 7.64 -17.68 0.28
CA MET A 347 6.89 -16.60 -0.33
C MET A 347 7.05 -15.27 0.42
N SER A 348 7.03 -15.31 1.74
CA SER A 348 7.25 -14.11 2.58
C SER A 348 8.67 -13.57 2.42
N GLU A 349 9.68 -14.42 2.58
CA GLU A 349 11.08 -14.01 2.53
C GLU A 349 11.49 -13.41 1.18
N ARG A 350 11.12 -14.04 0.06
CA ARG A 350 11.41 -13.46 -1.25
C ARG A 350 10.68 -12.15 -1.49
N THR A 351 9.44 -12.00 -0.99
CA THR A 351 8.68 -10.74 -1.12
C THR A 351 9.33 -9.63 -0.30
N ILE A 352 9.80 -9.91 0.92
CA ILE A 352 10.54 -8.94 1.74
C ILE A 352 11.83 -8.52 1.02
N ALA A 353 12.65 -9.49 0.59
CA ALA A 353 13.91 -9.20 -0.10
C ALA A 353 13.69 -8.41 -1.40
N GLY A 354 12.73 -8.82 -2.23
CA GLY A 354 12.37 -8.14 -3.47
C GLY A 354 11.87 -6.72 -3.25
N THR A 355 11.05 -6.50 -2.22
CA THR A 355 10.54 -5.17 -1.86
C THR A 355 11.69 -4.21 -1.48
N PHE A 356 12.64 -4.65 -0.67
CA PHE A 356 13.78 -3.82 -0.27
C PHE A 356 14.76 -3.60 -1.42
N LYS A 357 15.00 -4.61 -2.28
CA LYS A 357 15.78 -4.45 -3.50
C LYS A 357 15.17 -3.40 -4.42
N LEU A 358 13.88 -3.53 -4.73
CA LEU A 358 13.18 -2.59 -5.60
C LEU A 358 13.19 -1.16 -5.04
N TYR A 359 12.99 -1.02 -3.71
CA TYR A 359 13.05 0.29 -3.08
C TYR A 359 14.44 0.93 -3.18
N LYS A 360 15.51 0.14 -3.02
CA LYS A 360 16.90 0.60 -3.24
C LYS A 360 17.13 1.02 -4.70
N GLU A 361 16.62 0.26 -5.65
CA GLU A 361 16.70 0.63 -7.08
C GLU A 361 15.93 1.92 -7.36
N PHE A 362 14.73 2.08 -6.79
CA PHE A 362 13.95 3.31 -6.88
C PHE A 362 14.70 4.52 -6.31
N LEU A 363 15.32 4.41 -5.14
CA LEU A 363 16.11 5.48 -4.53
C LEU A 363 17.37 5.84 -5.32
N SER A 364 17.87 4.93 -6.15
CA SER A 364 19.04 5.15 -7.00
C SER A 364 18.73 5.89 -8.31
N LEU A 365 17.45 6.23 -8.55
CA LEU A 365 17.03 7.10 -9.63
C LEU A 365 17.12 8.55 -9.16
N ASP A 366 17.96 9.35 -9.80
CA ASP A 366 17.98 10.79 -9.57
C ASP A 366 16.59 11.37 -9.85
N ASP A 367 16.01 12.08 -8.92
CA ASP A 367 14.63 12.62 -9.00
C ASP A 367 13.50 11.56 -9.10
N GLY A 368 13.71 10.32 -8.69
CA GLY A 368 12.70 9.25 -8.74
C GLY A 368 12.18 8.96 -10.15
N LEU A 369 10.89 8.69 -10.31
CA LEU A 369 10.24 8.54 -11.63
C LEU A 369 9.73 9.87 -12.22
N LYS A 370 10.10 10.99 -11.67
CA LYS A 370 9.66 12.36 -11.96
C LYS A 370 10.01 12.88 -13.34
N LYS A 371 11.28 12.77 -13.67
CA LYS A 371 11.68 13.06 -15.04
C LYS A 371 11.07 11.99 -15.90
N GLY A 372 9.96 12.21 -16.54
CA GLY A 372 9.53 11.31 -17.61
C GLY A 372 10.75 10.88 -18.44
N MET A 373 10.60 9.93 -19.33
CA MET A 373 11.68 9.52 -20.23
C MET A 373 12.04 10.69 -21.16
N ASP A 374 12.74 11.70 -20.61
CA ASP A 374 13.19 12.87 -21.37
C ASP A 374 14.11 12.44 -22.51
N ALA A 375 14.00 13.13 -23.66
CA ALA A 375 14.78 12.80 -24.85
C ALA A 375 16.29 12.88 -24.62
N ASP A 376 16.73 13.71 -23.68
CA ASP A 376 18.14 14.01 -23.39
C ASP A 376 18.75 13.15 -22.26
N GLU A 377 17.97 12.23 -21.63
CA GLU A 377 18.47 11.35 -20.58
C GLU A 377 19.39 10.26 -21.16
N PRO A 378 20.54 9.94 -20.51
CA PRO A 378 21.39 8.81 -20.94
C PRO A 378 20.59 7.50 -21.05
N MET A 379 20.82 6.72 -22.12
CA MET A 379 20.03 5.52 -22.41
C MET A 379 20.01 4.53 -21.22
N GLU A 380 21.12 4.36 -20.52
CA GLU A 380 21.19 3.48 -19.35
C GLU A 380 20.24 3.94 -18.24
N MET A 381 20.18 5.24 -17.95
CA MET A 381 19.29 5.79 -16.94
C MET A 381 17.83 5.68 -17.37
N LYS A 382 17.54 5.93 -18.64
CA LYS A 382 16.21 5.75 -19.23
C LYS A 382 15.72 4.30 -19.11
N GLN A 383 16.59 3.32 -19.39
CA GLN A 383 16.29 1.89 -19.24
C GLN A 383 16.07 1.53 -17.78
N LYS A 384 16.92 2.00 -16.87
CA LYS A 384 16.78 1.78 -15.43
C LYS A 384 15.47 2.34 -14.89
N ARG A 385 15.10 3.55 -15.29
CA ARG A 385 13.84 4.20 -14.92
C ARG A 385 12.63 3.41 -15.43
N PHE A 386 12.67 2.93 -16.67
CA PHE A 386 11.65 2.07 -17.23
C PHE A 386 11.51 0.77 -16.43
N ASN A 387 12.62 0.05 -16.20
CA ASN A 387 12.62 -1.21 -15.45
C ASN A 387 12.03 -1.04 -14.04
N THR A 388 12.46 0.01 -13.33
CA THR A 388 11.95 0.29 -11.97
C THR A 388 10.46 0.59 -11.98
N ARG A 389 9.97 1.37 -12.94
CA ARG A 389 8.54 1.67 -13.09
C ARG A 389 7.72 0.41 -13.35
N GLU A 390 8.17 -0.45 -14.26
CA GLU A 390 7.47 -1.71 -14.56
C GLU A 390 7.50 -2.67 -13.37
N LEU A 391 8.64 -2.77 -12.68
CA LEU A 391 8.79 -3.57 -11.46
C LEU A 391 7.86 -3.11 -10.34
N ILE A 392 7.63 -1.80 -10.17
CA ILE A 392 6.68 -1.29 -9.16
C ILE A 392 5.26 -1.79 -9.45
N MET A 393 4.82 -1.79 -10.70
CA MET A 393 3.51 -2.32 -11.10
C MET A 393 3.45 -3.84 -10.95
N LEU A 394 4.49 -4.55 -11.39
CA LEU A 394 4.63 -6.00 -11.27
C LEU A 394 4.61 -6.44 -9.81
N GLN A 395 5.40 -5.79 -8.94
CA GLN A 395 5.40 -6.05 -7.49
C GLN A 395 4.01 -5.85 -6.90
N LYS A 396 3.34 -4.73 -7.23
CA LYS A 396 2.01 -4.44 -6.70
C LYS A 396 1.04 -5.60 -6.98
N ILE A 397 0.94 -6.06 -8.23
CA ILE A 397 -0.04 -7.09 -8.62
C ILE A 397 0.36 -8.50 -8.16
N THR A 398 1.64 -8.81 -8.08
CA THR A 398 2.12 -10.14 -7.66
C THR A 398 2.15 -10.24 -6.14
N SER A 399 2.77 -9.29 -5.44
CA SER A 399 2.88 -9.37 -3.98
C SER A 399 1.53 -9.28 -3.27
N SER A 400 0.55 -8.50 -3.79
CA SER A 400 -0.79 -8.47 -3.19
C SER A 400 -1.53 -9.80 -3.38
N TRP A 401 -1.39 -10.45 -4.54
CA TRP A 401 -1.96 -11.76 -4.82
C TRP A 401 -1.34 -12.85 -3.94
N ASP A 402 -0.02 -12.93 -3.90
CA ASP A 402 0.72 -13.86 -3.05
C ASP A 402 0.40 -13.66 -1.55
N CYS A 403 0.20 -12.42 -1.12
CA CYS A 403 -0.16 -12.09 0.25
C CYS A 403 -1.50 -12.72 0.66
N THR A 404 -2.50 -12.64 -0.21
CA THR A 404 -3.81 -13.27 0.02
C THR A 404 -3.67 -14.79 0.13
N ASP A 405 -2.84 -15.42 -0.70
CA ASP A 405 -2.59 -16.87 -0.67
C ASP A 405 -1.83 -17.31 0.60
N VAL A 406 -0.83 -16.52 1.04
CA VAL A 406 -0.10 -16.78 2.29
C VAL A 406 -1.03 -16.70 3.50
N LEU A 407 -1.85 -15.64 3.58
CA LEU A 407 -2.80 -15.47 4.69
C LEU A 407 -3.86 -16.57 4.72
N ARG A 408 -4.42 -16.94 3.56
CA ARG A 408 -5.37 -18.04 3.44
C ARG A 408 -4.76 -19.36 3.90
N THR A 409 -3.50 -19.63 3.53
CA THR A 409 -2.78 -20.83 3.94
C THR A 409 -2.49 -20.83 5.44
N ALA A 410 -2.06 -19.69 6.00
CA ALA A 410 -1.87 -19.54 7.44
C ALA A 410 -3.17 -19.80 8.22
N MET A 411 -4.30 -19.21 7.79
CA MET A 411 -5.62 -19.47 8.37
C MET A 411 -5.99 -20.97 8.30
N SER A 412 -5.68 -21.64 7.19
CA SER A 412 -5.91 -23.08 7.03
C SER A 412 -5.14 -23.92 8.05
N ILE A 413 -3.89 -23.52 8.37
CA ILE A 413 -3.07 -24.18 9.41
C ILE A 413 -3.71 -24.03 10.81
N PHE A 414 -4.36 -22.90 11.08
CA PHE A 414 -5.12 -22.70 12.32
C PHE A 414 -6.41 -23.53 12.38
N GLY A 415 -6.89 -24.05 11.26
CA GLY A 415 -8.16 -24.76 11.19
C GLY A 415 -9.34 -23.85 11.56
N GLY A 416 -10.25 -24.32 12.42
CA GLY A 416 -11.41 -23.52 12.84
C GLY A 416 -11.06 -22.18 13.51
N HIS A 417 -9.94 -22.12 14.23
CA HIS A 417 -9.48 -20.88 14.85
C HIS A 417 -9.00 -19.83 13.80
N GLY A 418 -8.65 -20.27 12.60
CA GLY A 418 -8.21 -19.38 11.53
C GLY A 418 -9.29 -18.45 10.99
N VAL A 419 -10.58 -18.68 11.31
CA VAL A 419 -11.69 -17.81 10.91
C VAL A 419 -12.29 -17.02 12.09
N MET A 420 -11.75 -17.21 13.31
CA MET A 420 -12.22 -16.53 14.51
C MET A 420 -11.45 -15.22 14.72
N GLU A 421 -12.15 -14.10 14.59
CA GLU A 421 -11.54 -12.76 14.65
C GLU A 421 -11.11 -12.34 16.06
N ASP A 422 -11.69 -12.93 17.07
CA ASP A 422 -11.33 -12.78 18.48
C ASP A 422 -10.18 -13.69 18.92
N PHE A 423 -9.82 -14.68 18.10
CA PHE A 423 -8.71 -15.57 18.36
C PHE A 423 -7.37 -15.06 17.80
N SER A 424 -7.37 -14.55 16.56
CA SER A 424 -6.18 -13.98 15.92
C SER A 424 -6.54 -12.85 14.96
N SER A 425 -5.54 -12.04 14.56
CA SER A 425 -5.75 -10.98 13.57
C SER A 425 -5.72 -11.50 12.13
N LEU A 426 -5.44 -12.79 11.88
CA LEU A 426 -5.31 -13.35 10.53
C LEU A 426 -6.55 -13.15 9.64
N PRO A 427 -7.80 -13.38 10.14
CA PRO A 427 -8.99 -13.11 9.32
C PRO A 427 -9.10 -11.66 8.86
N ARG A 428 -8.78 -10.71 9.75
CA ARG A 428 -8.77 -9.27 9.43
C ARG A 428 -7.70 -8.95 8.39
N LEU A 429 -6.46 -9.41 8.60
CA LEU A 429 -5.36 -9.22 7.65
C LEU A 429 -5.67 -9.83 6.27
N TYR A 430 -6.35 -10.98 6.22
CA TYR A 430 -6.78 -11.61 4.96
C TYR A 430 -7.77 -10.72 4.20
N ARG A 431 -8.76 -10.14 4.89
CA ARG A 431 -9.70 -9.21 4.25
C ARG A 431 -9.01 -7.93 3.78
N ASP A 432 -8.06 -7.40 4.56
CA ASP A 432 -7.29 -6.22 4.18
C ASP A 432 -6.39 -6.51 2.98
N ALA A 433 -5.74 -7.68 2.93
CA ALA A 433 -4.96 -8.13 1.78
C ALA A 433 -5.78 -8.22 0.50
N ALA A 434 -7.02 -8.72 0.58
CA ALA A 434 -7.92 -8.78 -0.57
C ALA A 434 -8.28 -7.38 -1.11
N ILE A 435 -8.30 -6.34 -0.28
CA ILE A 435 -8.48 -4.96 -0.75
C ILE A 435 -7.21 -4.45 -1.44
N ASN A 436 -6.01 -4.86 -0.99
CA ASN A 436 -4.74 -4.49 -1.62
C ASN A 436 -4.64 -4.97 -3.08
N GLU A 437 -5.35 -6.04 -3.46
CA GLU A 437 -5.43 -6.48 -4.85
C GLU A 437 -6.17 -5.48 -5.76
N LEU A 438 -7.11 -4.72 -5.20
CA LEU A 438 -8.08 -3.92 -5.96
C LEU A 438 -7.67 -2.46 -6.13
N TRP A 439 -7.21 -1.82 -5.06
CA TRP A 439 -6.84 -0.41 -5.13
C TRP A 439 -5.49 -0.19 -5.86
N GLU A 440 -5.18 1.04 -6.23
CA GLU A 440 -3.96 1.44 -6.98
C GLU A 440 -3.81 0.78 -8.37
N GLY A 441 -4.92 0.29 -8.91
CA GLY A 441 -5.02 -0.45 -10.17
C GLY A 441 -5.12 -1.97 -9.93
N PRO A 442 -6.29 -2.57 -10.25
CA PRO A 442 -6.46 -4.02 -10.17
C PRO A 442 -5.58 -4.74 -11.21
N ARG A 443 -5.34 -6.03 -10.97
CA ARG A 443 -4.42 -6.87 -11.75
C ARG A 443 -4.60 -6.74 -13.26
N ASN A 444 -5.84 -6.87 -13.75
CA ASN A 444 -6.15 -6.79 -15.18
C ASN A 444 -5.78 -5.42 -15.81
N VAL A 445 -5.98 -4.33 -15.08
CA VAL A 445 -5.63 -2.97 -15.55
C VAL A 445 -4.11 -2.81 -15.65
N LEU A 446 -3.37 -3.21 -14.62
CA LEU A 446 -1.91 -3.08 -14.61
C LEU A 446 -1.25 -4.03 -15.61
N LEU A 447 -1.72 -5.27 -15.76
CA LEU A 447 -1.23 -6.19 -16.79
C LEU A 447 -1.36 -5.58 -18.20
N THR A 448 -2.51 -4.96 -18.49
CA THR A 448 -2.74 -4.28 -19.77
C THR A 448 -1.81 -3.07 -19.93
N GLN A 449 -1.60 -2.30 -18.86
CA GLN A 449 -0.71 -1.14 -18.89
C GLN A 449 0.75 -1.57 -19.12
N ILE A 450 1.25 -2.56 -18.38
CA ILE A 450 2.62 -3.09 -18.53
C ILE A 450 2.84 -3.58 -19.96
N HIS A 451 1.89 -4.32 -20.54
CA HIS A 451 1.99 -4.77 -21.94
C HIS A 451 2.11 -3.61 -22.92
N ARG A 452 1.28 -2.58 -22.76
CA ARG A 452 1.33 -1.36 -23.60
C ARG A 452 2.65 -0.62 -23.44
N ASP A 453 3.18 -0.56 -22.23
CA ASP A 453 4.44 0.13 -21.95
C ASP A 453 5.62 -0.63 -22.56
N PHE A 454 5.69 -1.96 -22.42
CA PHE A 454 6.66 -2.81 -23.11
C PHE A 454 6.60 -2.62 -24.63
N LYS A 455 5.40 -2.61 -25.19
CA LYS A 455 5.18 -2.41 -26.62
C LYS A 455 5.65 -1.04 -27.11
N ARG A 456 5.36 0.02 -26.36
CA ARG A 456 5.82 1.38 -26.68
C ARG A 456 7.34 1.51 -26.56
N ALA A 457 7.94 0.81 -25.60
CA ALA A 457 9.38 0.80 -25.41
C ALA A 457 10.12 -0.01 -26.47
N ALA A 458 9.49 -0.98 -27.14
CA ALA A 458 10.14 -1.94 -28.05
C ALA A 458 10.97 -1.29 -29.17
N SER A 459 10.66 -0.06 -29.57
CA SER A 459 11.42 0.69 -30.57
C SER A 459 12.80 1.16 -30.11
N TRP A 460 13.03 1.29 -28.80
CA TRP A 460 14.29 1.76 -28.21
C TRP A 460 14.84 0.82 -27.12
N TYR A 461 14.01 -0.08 -26.59
CA TYR A 461 14.35 -1.05 -25.56
C TYR A 461 13.57 -2.34 -25.82
N ALA A 462 14.20 -3.29 -26.49
CA ALA A 462 13.56 -4.55 -26.86
C ALA A 462 13.05 -5.32 -25.63
N PRO A 463 11.89 -6.00 -25.70
CA PRO A 463 11.28 -6.69 -24.55
C PRO A 463 12.22 -7.68 -23.85
N GLY A 464 13.01 -8.45 -24.60
CA GLY A 464 14.01 -9.35 -24.03
C GLY A 464 15.11 -8.60 -23.28
N HIS A 465 15.51 -7.42 -23.74
CA HIS A 465 16.50 -6.60 -23.03
C HIS A 465 15.91 -5.99 -21.75
N VAL A 466 14.61 -5.68 -21.70
CA VAL A 466 13.91 -5.27 -20.46
C VAL A 466 14.03 -6.38 -19.42
N VAL A 467 13.72 -7.63 -19.80
CA VAL A 467 13.85 -8.79 -18.90
C VAL A 467 15.28 -8.96 -18.39
N ALA A 468 16.28 -8.87 -19.29
CA ALA A 468 17.69 -8.97 -18.89
C ALA A 468 18.11 -7.83 -17.95
N GLY A 469 17.58 -6.63 -18.17
CA GLY A 469 17.82 -5.47 -17.30
C GLY A 469 17.21 -5.63 -15.91
N ILE A 470 15.99 -6.13 -15.82
CA ILE A 470 15.29 -6.44 -14.56
C ILE A 470 16.01 -7.54 -13.78
N LEU A 471 16.44 -8.60 -14.47
CA LEU A 471 17.09 -9.77 -13.88
C LEU A 471 18.62 -9.70 -13.93
N LYS A 472 19.18 -8.50 -13.99
CA LYS A 472 20.65 -8.33 -14.03
C LYS A 472 21.32 -9.00 -12.83
N GLY A 473 22.16 -10.01 -13.10
CA GLY A 473 22.84 -10.81 -12.08
C GLY A 473 22.22 -12.19 -11.83
N ALA A 474 21.05 -12.49 -12.40
CA ALA A 474 20.48 -13.83 -12.36
C ALA A 474 21.17 -14.78 -13.35
N ASP A 475 20.96 -16.10 -13.18
CA ASP A 475 21.44 -17.13 -14.09
C ASP A 475 20.79 -16.99 -15.49
N THR A 476 21.58 -17.16 -16.54
CA THR A 476 21.09 -17.16 -17.92
C THR A 476 20.04 -18.22 -18.19
N ALA A 477 20.06 -19.34 -17.47
CA ALA A 477 19.04 -20.38 -17.53
C ALA A 477 17.65 -19.86 -17.09
N ILE A 478 17.59 -18.85 -16.23
CA ILE A 478 16.34 -18.17 -15.81
C ILE A 478 15.99 -17.06 -16.81
N ILE A 479 16.99 -16.27 -17.22
CA ILE A 479 16.78 -15.10 -18.08
C ILE A 479 16.30 -15.50 -19.48
N ASN A 480 16.97 -16.45 -20.15
CA ASN A 480 16.75 -16.76 -21.57
C ASN A 480 15.31 -17.19 -21.90
N PRO A 481 14.66 -18.08 -21.14
CA PRO A 481 13.25 -18.43 -21.40
C PRO A 481 12.31 -17.22 -21.30
N LEU A 482 12.48 -16.39 -20.25
CA LEU A 482 11.67 -15.20 -20.03
C LEU A 482 11.89 -14.12 -21.10
N GLN A 483 13.14 -13.94 -21.59
CA GLN A 483 13.43 -13.04 -22.71
C GLN A 483 12.67 -13.44 -23.96
N LYS A 484 12.75 -14.73 -24.33
CA LYS A 484 12.06 -15.26 -25.51
C LYS A 484 10.54 -15.11 -25.38
N GLU A 485 9.99 -15.40 -24.21
CA GLU A 485 8.55 -15.27 -23.98
C GLU A 485 8.10 -13.80 -24.03
N ALA A 486 8.87 -12.86 -23.49
CA ALA A 486 8.59 -11.43 -23.58
C ALA A 486 8.51 -10.94 -25.04
N GLU A 487 9.49 -11.32 -25.89
CA GLU A 487 9.50 -10.97 -27.31
C GLU A 487 8.26 -11.50 -28.04
N GLU A 488 7.90 -12.74 -27.77
CA GLU A 488 6.72 -13.38 -28.39
C GLU A 488 5.40 -12.72 -27.95
N LEU A 489 5.23 -12.46 -26.66
CA LEU A 489 3.99 -11.92 -26.10
C LEU A 489 3.78 -10.44 -26.45
N VAL A 490 4.83 -9.63 -26.45
CA VAL A 490 4.76 -8.19 -26.79
C VAL A 490 4.54 -7.97 -28.30
N ALA A 491 4.84 -8.95 -29.14
CA ALA A 491 4.49 -8.88 -30.56
C ALA A 491 2.99 -8.81 -30.80
N HIS A 492 2.15 -9.31 -29.87
CA HIS A 492 0.68 -9.19 -29.97
C HIS A 492 0.24 -7.72 -29.93
N PRO A 493 -0.69 -7.31 -30.82
CA PRO A 493 -1.01 -5.89 -30.99
C PRO A 493 -1.64 -5.20 -29.79
N ASP A 494 -2.65 -5.80 -29.16
CA ASP A 494 -3.36 -5.18 -28.00
C ASP A 494 -4.10 -6.26 -27.19
N LEU A 495 -3.94 -6.23 -25.86
CA LEU A 495 -4.66 -7.14 -24.95
C LEU A 495 -6.12 -6.75 -24.70
N THR A 496 -6.56 -5.57 -25.15
CA THR A 496 -7.96 -5.13 -25.03
C THR A 496 -8.84 -5.52 -26.22
N MET A 497 -8.24 -6.02 -27.29
CA MET A 497 -8.98 -6.49 -28.46
C MET A 497 -9.75 -7.78 -28.15
N PRO A 498 -11.09 -7.80 -28.28
CA PRO A 498 -11.87 -9.04 -28.04
C PRO A 498 -11.47 -10.15 -29.01
N GLY A 499 -11.23 -11.37 -28.49
CA GLY A 499 -10.94 -12.53 -29.34
C GLY A 499 -10.34 -13.71 -28.58
N LYS A 500 -10.48 -14.91 -29.15
CA LYS A 500 -9.96 -16.15 -28.52
C LYS A 500 -8.43 -16.17 -28.46
N GLU A 501 -7.75 -15.65 -29.48
CA GLU A 501 -6.28 -15.58 -29.49
C GLU A 501 -5.79 -14.56 -28.45
N THR A 502 -6.42 -13.40 -28.38
CA THR A 502 -6.09 -12.41 -27.34
C THR A 502 -6.26 -13.00 -25.93
N MET A 503 -7.32 -13.77 -25.67
CA MET A 503 -7.51 -14.44 -24.37
C MET A 503 -6.38 -15.40 -24.02
N LYS A 504 -5.88 -16.17 -25.02
CA LYS A 504 -4.71 -17.07 -24.79
C LYS A 504 -3.44 -16.27 -24.45
N ILE A 505 -3.21 -15.19 -25.17
CA ILE A 505 -2.08 -14.29 -24.91
C ILE A 505 -2.22 -13.63 -23.53
N CYS A 506 -3.41 -13.16 -23.14
CA CYS A 506 -3.64 -12.61 -21.81
C CYS A 506 -3.28 -13.61 -20.70
N GLY A 507 -3.69 -14.90 -20.83
CA GLY A 507 -3.35 -15.92 -19.83
C GLY A 507 -1.86 -16.28 -19.78
N ARG A 508 -1.14 -16.18 -20.92
CA ARG A 508 0.32 -16.34 -20.96
C ARG A 508 1.01 -15.11 -20.38
N TRP A 509 0.55 -13.91 -20.73
CA TRP A 509 1.07 -12.65 -20.24
C TRP A 509 0.96 -12.52 -18.72
N ASP A 510 -0.17 -12.91 -18.18
CA ASP A 510 -0.41 -12.94 -16.73
C ASP A 510 0.62 -13.83 -16.00
N ARG A 511 0.83 -15.06 -16.50
CA ARG A 511 1.85 -15.97 -15.95
C ARG A 511 3.26 -15.40 -16.12
N PHE A 512 3.60 -14.89 -17.30
CA PHE A 512 4.90 -14.27 -17.56
C PHE A 512 5.20 -13.14 -16.58
N CYS A 513 4.26 -12.24 -16.34
CA CYS A 513 4.43 -11.15 -15.38
C CYS A 513 4.65 -11.65 -13.95
N HIS A 514 3.93 -12.69 -13.56
CA HIS A 514 4.11 -13.36 -12.27
C HIS A 514 5.49 -14.02 -12.17
N ASP A 515 5.89 -14.79 -13.15
CA ASP A 515 7.16 -15.52 -13.17
C ASP A 515 8.35 -14.55 -13.21
N LEU A 516 8.27 -13.45 -13.97
CA LEU A 516 9.29 -12.40 -13.99
C LEU A 516 9.45 -11.74 -12.62
N THR A 517 8.33 -11.46 -11.94
CA THR A 517 8.36 -10.85 -10.59
C THR A 517 8.99 -11.82 -9.58
N HIS A 518 8.60 -13.08 -9.61
CA HIS A 518 9.18 -14.09 -8.73
C HIS A 518 10.67 -14.29 -9.00
N ALA A 519 11.10 -14.33 -10.25
CA ALA A 519 12.52 -14.41 -10.59
C ALA A 519 13.33 -13.22 -10.04
N PHE A 520 12.76 -11.99 -10.08
CA PHE A 520 13.38 -10.82 -9.45
C PHE A 520 13.44 -10.93 -7.92
N GLN A 521 12.38 -11.43 -7.29
CA GLN A 521 12.32 -11.63 -5.84
C GLN A 521 13.29 -12.75 -5.38
N ASP A 522 13.39 -13.84 -6.12
CA ASP A 522 14.32 -14.94 -5.85
C ASP A 522 15.78 -14.50 -6.03
N LEU A 523 16.06 -13.63 -7.02
CA LEU A 523 17.36 -12.98 -7.16
C LEU A 523 17.68 -12.15 -5.91
N ALA A 524 16.73 -11.33 -5.45
CA ALA A 524 16.91 -10.52 -4.24
C ALA A 524 17.13 -11.37 -2.99
N LEU A 525 16.39 -12.48 -2.83
CA LEU A 525 16.57 -13.44 -1.75
C LEU A 525 17.97 -14.05 -1.78
N THR A 526 18.42 -14.50 -2.96
CA THR A 526 19.75 -15.07 -3.15
C THR A 526 20.87 -14.07 -2.82
N GLU A 527 20.71 -12.80 -3.16
CA GLU A 527 21.66 -11.74 -2.81
C GLU A 527 21.79 -11.58 -1.28
N VAL A 528 20.65 -11.56 -0.57
CA VAL A 528 20.61 -11.44 0.89
C VAL A 528 21.19 -12.68 1.58
N GLU A 529 20.95 -13.87 1.05
CA GLU A 529 21.49 -15.12 1.63
C GLU A 529 23.00 -15.24 1.53
N LYS A 530 23.58 -14.75 0.42
CA LYS A 530 25.04 -14.80 0.14
C LYS A 530 25.83 -13.68 0.80
N GLY A 531 25.20 -12.56 1.13
CA GLY A 531 25.82 -11.36 1.71
C GLY A 531 25.74 -11.27 3.19
#